data_c5b02756b6a50c55db0c4dba6a633eb8
#
_entry.id   c5b02756b6a50c55db0c4dba6a633eb8
#
_cell.length_a   1.000
_cell.length_b   1.000
_cell.length_c   1.000
_cell.angle_alpha   90.00
_cell.angle_beta   90.00
_cell.angle_gamma   90.00
#
_symmetry.space_group_name_H-M   'P 1'
#
loop_
_entity.id
_entity.type
_entity.pdbx_description
1 polymer ?
#
loop_
_entity_poly.entity_id
_entity_poly.type
_entity_poly.pdbx_seq_one_letter_code
_entity_poly.pdbx_strand_id
1 'polypeptide(L)' 'MSITHATVTHAPYVLIPLAAEITGYSRRAIEEKIAKGIWVEGREWIKAPDGHRMVSMSGFKAWVEKGKT' A
#
# COMPACT_ATOMS: atom_id res chain seq x y z
N MET A 1 -11.02 -26.38 -2.98
CA MET A 1 -10.84 -25.71 -2.98
C MET A 1 -10.45 -25.00 -3.16
N SER A 2 -10.25 -25.02 -3.13
CA SER A 2 -9.73 -24.27 -3.17
C SER A 2 -9.62 -23.38 -3.05
N ILE A 3 -9.46 -23.09 -2.73
CA ILE A 3 -9.39 -22.25 -2.60
C ILE A 3 -9.05 -21.44 -2.52
N THR A 4 -9.11 -21.35 -2.33
CA THR A 4 -8.78 -20.61 -2.12
C THR A 4 -8.05 -19.81 -2.30
N HIS A 5 -7.66 -19.69 -2.67
CA HIS A 5 -6.79 -18.82 -2.93
C HIS A 5 -7.32 -17.57 -3.18
N ALA A 6 -8.24 -17.42 -3.66
CA ALA A 6 -8.98 -16.22 -3.73
C ALA A 6 -9.02 -15.59 -2.41
N THR A 7 -8.89 -16.37 -1.47
CA THR A 7 -8.87 -15.87 -0.13
C THR A 7 -7.66 -15.06 0.17
N VAL A 8 -6.78 -14.93 -0.77
CA VAL A 8 -5.60 -14.10 -0.59
C VAL A 8 -5.92 -12.66 -0.85
N THR A 9 -7.16 -12.28 -0.76
CA THR A 9 -7.53 -10.88 -0.91
C THR A 9 -7.07 -10.11 0.31
N HIS A 10 -6.26 -9.13 0.10
CA HIS A 10 -5.79 -8.28 1.18
C HIS A 10 -6.82 -7.20 1.46
N ALA A 11 -6.78 -6.67 2.67
CA ALA A 11 -7.62 -5.53 3.00
C ALA A 11 -7.31 -4.38 2.04
N PRO A 12 -8.28 -3.51 1.79
CA PRO A 12 -8.02 -2.36 0.92
C PRO A 12 -6.99 -1.41 1.49
N TYR A 13 -6.81 -1.41 2.80
CA TYR A 13 -5.79 -0.58 3.46
C TYR A 13 -5.03 -1.46 4.43
N VAL A 14 -3.72 -1.30 4.47
CA VAL A 14 -2.87 -2.07 5.38
C VAL A 14 -1.86 -1.14 6.03
N LEU A 15 -1.43 -1.52 7.22
CA LEU A 15 -0.39 -0.76 7.89
C LEU A 15 0.94 -0.98 7.18
N ILE A 16 1.88 -0.06 7.41
CA ILE A 16 3.15 -0.07 6.71
C ILE A 16 3.92 -1.38 6.88
N PRO A 17 4.00 -1.99 8.07
CA PRO A 17 4.72 -3.26 8.16
C PRO A 17 4.19 -4.34 7.24
N LEU A 18 2.87 -4.45 7.15
CA LEU A 18 2.28 -5.44 6.26
C LEU A 18 2.45 -5.03 4.80
N ALA A 19 2.32 -3.74 4.52
CA ALA A 19 2.54 -3.24 3.17
C ALA A 19 3.95 -3.60 2.71
N ALA A 20 4.93 -3.49 3.59
CA ALA A 20 6.30 -3.84 3.24
C ALA A 20 6.40 -5.31 2.84
N GLU A 21 5.73 -6.19 3.58
CA GLU A 21 5.76 -7.61 3.24
C GLU A 21 5.06 -7.91 1.93
N ILE A 22 3.95 -7.24 1.69
CA ILE A 22 3.15 -7.49 0.49
C ILE A 22 3.85 -6.96 -0.75
N THR A 23 4.41 -5.76 -0.66
CA THR A 23 4.96 -5.09 -1.84
C THR A 23 6.41 -5.43 -2.09
N GLY A 24 7.13 -5.90 -1.08
CA GLY A 24 8.55 -6.15 -1.20
C GLY A 24 9.42 -4.94 -0.91
N TYR A 25 8.84 -3.76 -0.78
CA TYR A 25 9.61 -2.60 -0.33
C TYR A 25 9.89 -2.71 1.15
N SER A 26 11.02 -2.15 1.60
CA SER A 26 11.25 -2.04 3.04
C SER A 26 10.32 -0.98 3.61
N ARG A 27 10.10 -1.07 4.94
CA ARG A 27 9.30 -0.03 5.61
C ARG A 27 9.91 1.34 5.39
N ARG A 28 11.22 1.42 5.45
CA ARG A 28 11.91 2.69 5.26
C ARG A 28 11.64 3.24 3.86
N ALA A 29 11.66 2.37 2.85
CA ALA A 29 11.42 2.82 1.49
C ALA A 29 10.00 3.36 1.35
N ILE A 30 9.03 2.71 2.00
CA ILE A 30 7.65 3.19 1.97
C ILE A 30 7.55 4.54 2.66
N GLU A 31 8.18 4.67 3.84
CA GLU A 31 8.12 5.92 4.57
C GLU A 31 8.79 7.05 3.80
N GLU A 32 9.86 6.75 3.08
CA GLU A 32 10.51 7.77 2.27
C GLU A 32 9.63 8.21 1.11
N LYS A 33 8.91 7.27 0.49
CA LYS A 33 7.99 7.64 -0.58
C LYS A 33 6.91 8.58 -0.08
N ILE A 34 6.43 8.35 1.14
CA ILE A 34 5.44 9.21 1.74
C ILE A 34 6.07 10.57 2.07
N ALA A 35 7.23 10.57 2.69
CA ALA A 35 7.88 11.80 3.11
C ALA A 35 8.25 12.69 1.94
N LYS A 36 8.66 12.08 0.84
CA LYS A 36 9.09 12.83 -0.33
C LYS A 36 7.93 13.21 -1.26
N GLY A 37 6.72 12.81 -0.90
CA GLY A 37 5.56 13.14 -1.72
C GLY A 37 5.44 12.32 -2.98
N ILE A 38 6.23 11.26 -3.12
CA ILE A 38 6.06 10.33 -4.23
C ILE A 38 4.71 9.64 -4.11
N TRP A 39 4.37 9.21 -2.90
CA TRP A 39 3.04 8.71 -2.57
C TRP A 39 2.29 9.83 -1.86
N VAL A 40 1.10 10.12 -2.32
CA VAL A 40 0.33 11.29 -1.90
C VAL A 40 -0.83 10.84 -1.04
N GLU A 41 -1.05 11.55 0.05
CA GLU A 41 -2.17 11.24 0.94
C GLU A 41 -3.48 11.30 0.18
N GLY A 42 -4.31 10.29 0.39
CA GLY A 42 -5.57 10.19 -0.31
C GLY A 42 -5.46 9.41 -1.60
N ARG A 43 -4.27 9.08 -2.02
CA ARG A 43 -4.04 8.36 -3.26
C ARG A 43 -3.35 7.02 -2.97
N GLU A 44 -2.08 7.04 -2.58
CA GLU A 44 -1.36 5.81 -2.27
C GLU A 44 -1.39 5.49 -0.79
N TRP A 45 -1.67 6.47 0.05
CA TRP A 45 -1.76 6.23 1.47
C TRP A 45 -2.79 7.16 2.08
N ILE A 46 -3.22 6.83 3.29
CA ILE A 46 -4.22 7.62 3.98
C ILE A 46 -3.93 7.51 5.47
N LYS A 47 -4.28 8.57 6.21
CA LYS A 47 -4.15 8.55 7.64
C LYS A 47 -5.46 8.08 8.25
N ALA A 48 -5.40 6.98 9.00
CA ALA A 48 -6.58 6.45 9.65
C ALA A 48 -6.99 7.36 10.81
N PRO A 49 -8.24 7.23 11.27
CA PRO A 49 -8.70 8.09 12.37
C PRO A 49 -7.86 7.98 13.63
N ASP A 50 -7.20 6.85 13.84
CA ASP A 50 -6.34 6.66 15.01
C ASP A 50 -4.93 7.22 14.81
N GLY A 51 -4.68 7.85 13.67
CA GLY A 51 -3.40 8.49 13.40
C GLY A 51 -2.41 7.62 12.66
N HIS A 52 -2.71 6.36 12.45
CA HIS A 52 -1.79 5.49 11.72
C HIS A 52 -1.85 5.75 10.23
N ARG A 53 -0.69 5.73 9.59
CA ARG A 53 -0.63 5.83 8.13
C ARG A 53 -0.83 4.46 7.53
N MET A 54 -1.78 4.36 6.63
CA MET A 54 -2.12 3.09 6.00
C MET A 54 -1.94 3.21 4.50
N VAL A 55 -1.45 2.14 3.90
CA VAL A 55 -1.22 2.12 2.47
C VAL A 55 -2.49 1.63 1.78
N SER A 56 -2.90 2.36 0.75
CA SER A 56 -4.04 1.97 -0.07
C SER A 56 -3.56 0.97 -1.10
N MET A 57 -4.11 -0.23 -1.05
CA MET A 57 -3.67 -1.26 -1.98
C MET A 57 -4.10 -0.94 -3.41
N SER A 58 -5.28 -0.35 -3.59
CA SER A 58 -5.69 0.07 -4.92
C SER A 58 -4.84 1.24 -5.41
N GLY A 59 -4.47 2.15 -4.51
CA GLY A 59 -3.57 3.25 -4.86
C GLY A 59 -2.19 2.75 -5.25
N PHE A 60 -1.69 1.78 -4.51
CA PHE A 60 -0.40 1.17 -4.84
C PHE A 60 -0.45 0.52 -6.22
N LYS A 61 -1.51 -0.24 -6.49
CA LYS A 61 -1.67 -0.88 -7.78
C LYS A 61 -1.67 0.14 -8.91
N ALA A 62 -2.45 1.20 -8.75
CA ALA A 62 -2.52 2.24 -9.77
C ALA A 62 -1.18 2.92 -9.95
N TRP A 63 -0.46 3.16 -8.86
CA TRP A 63 0.84 3.80 -8.92
C TRP A 63 1.85 2.95 -9.68
N VAL A 64 1.85 1.64 -9.41
CA VAL A 64 2.75 0.74 -10.12
C VAL A 64 2.42 0.73 -11.61
N GLU A 65 1.13 0.69 -11.92
CA GLU A 65 0.70 0.53 -13.31
C GLU A 65 0.84 1.80 -14.12
N LYS A 66 0.93 2.96 -13.46
CA LYS A 66 1.08 4.19 -14.23
C LYS A 66 2.45 4.28 -14.88
N GLY A 67 3.39 3.47 -14.47
CA GLY A 67 4.66 3.38 -15.16
C GLY A 67 4.60 2.65 -16.48
N LYS A 68 3.49 1.96 -16.74
CA LYS A 68 3.27 1.32 -18.02
C LYS A 68 2.75 2.33 -19.04
N THR A 69 3.20 2.24 -20.20
CA THR A 69 2.70 3.12 -21.25
C THR A 69 2.15 2.32 -22.40
#